data_7dbb3fc53b7eaf0d7587442fd4501cea
#
_entry.id   7dbb3fc53b7eaf0d7587442fd4501cea
#
_cell.length_a   1.000
_cell.length_b   1.000
_cell.length_c   1.000
_cell.angle_alpha   90.00
_cell.angle_beta   90.00
_cell.angle_gamma   90.00
#
_symmetry.space_group_name_H-M   'P 1'
#
loop_
_entity.id
_entity.type
_entity.pdbx_description
1 polymer ?
#
loop_
_entity_poly.entity_id
_entity_poly.type
_entity_poly.pdbx_seq_one_letter_code
_entity_poly.pdbx_strand_id
1 'polypeptide(L)'
;MKSKILKELKNADDYISGQQLCERLGVSRTAVWKHIKALRAEGYEIDSVTNKGYKLMMEPDLLTKEEVASCLHTKWLGKDLHCYETMDSTNLEIRRLAEAGAGHGTVAITEEQTMGKGRRGRSWLAEAGAGIAMSFLLKPQIEAQNSSMLTLVTALAVNEAICETTGIRAKIKWPNDIIVNGKKICGILTEMSLQMDEINYIVVGLGINVNIDHFLSPCFYFCLIAPKRLAKYHDEHVPFSGASCV
;
A
#
# COMPACT_ATOMS: atom_id res chain seq x y z
N MET A 1 -14.83 8.67 -7.41
CA MET A 1 -15.50 8.13 -8.62
C MET A 1 -14.49 7.46 -9.55
N LYS A 2 -13.36 8.10 -9.85
CA LYS A 2 -12.28 7.57 -10.70
C LYS A 2 -11.80 6.18 -10.23
N SER A 3 -11.54 6.01 -8.91
CA SER A 3 -11.15 4.71 -8.31
C SER A 3 -12.21 3.61 -8.47
N LYS A 4 -13.51 3.96 -8.46
CA LYS A 4 -14.59 2.98 -8.70
C LYS A 4 -14.60 2.50 -10.15
N ILE A 5 -14.37 3.41 -11.11
CA ILE A 5 -14.26 3.04 -12.53
C ILE A 5 -13.02 2.15 -12.73
N LEU A 6 -11.88 2.50 -12.14
CA LEU A 6 -10.67 1.69 -12.20
C LEU A 6 -10.91 0.29 -11.63
N LYS A 7 -11.61 0.18 -10.51
CA LYS A 7 -11.99 -1.12 -9.92
C LYS A 7 -12.84 -1.96 -10.87
N GLU A 8 -13.83 -1.37 -11.52
CA GLU A 8 -14.67 -2.09 -12.50
C GLU A 8 -13.84 -2.58 -13.71
N LEU A 9 -12.89 -1.75 -14.19
CA LEU A 9 -11.98 -2.13 -15.27
C LEU A 9 -11.04 -3.27 -14.87
N LYS A 10 -10.51 -3.26 -13.65
CA LYS A 10 -9.65 -4.33 -13.11
C LYS A 10 -10.38 -5.66 -12.94
N ASN A 11 -11.65 -5.61 -12.55
CA ASN A 11 -12.47 -6.79 -12.31
C ASN A 11 -13.11 -7.35 -13.59
N ALA A 12 -12.93 -6.68 -14.73
CA ALA A 12 -13.49 -7.13 -16.00
C ALA A 12 -12.45 -8.01 -16.73
N ASP A 13 -12.81 -9.26 -17.03
CA ASP A 13 -11.97 -10.18 -17.81
C ASP A 13 -11.77 -9.71 -19.26
N ASP A 14 -12.73 -8.94 -19.79
CA ASP A 14 -12.72 -8.38 -21.14
C ASP A 14 -13.29 -6.96 -21.15
N TYR A 15 -13.70 -6.45 -22.30
CA TYR A 15 -14.26 -5.12 -22.43
C TYR A 15 -15.54 -4.94 -21.59
N ILE A 16 -15.60 -3.87 -20.83
CA ILE A 16 -16.81 -3.42 -20.13
C ILE A 16 -17.41 -2.23 -20.87
N SER A 17 -18.70 -2.31 -21.22
CA SER A 17 -19.34 -1.25 -21.98
C SER A 17 -19.52 0.02 -21.13
N GLY A 18 -19.49 1.19 -21.79
CA GLY A 18 -19.79 2.45 -21.12
C GLY A 18 -21.18 2.47 -20.48
N GLN A 19 -22.14 1.76 -21.04
CA GLN A 19 -23.47 1.61 -20.47
C GLN A 19 -23.45 0.82 -19.16
N GLN A 20 -22.74 -0.33 -19.11
CA GLN A 20 -22.59 -1.11 -17.88
C GLN A 20 -21.91 -0.32 -16.77
N LEU A 21 -20.87 0.49 -17.10
CA LEU A 21 -20.24 1.37 -16.12
C LEU A 21 -21.22 2.43 -15.59
N CYS A 22 -22.05 3.02 -16.46
CA CYS A 22 -23.09 3.96 -16.04
C CYS A 22 -24.09 3.33 -15.08
N GLU A 23 -24.59 2.14 -15.40
CA GLU A 23 -25.60 1.41 -14.60
C GLU A 23 -25.04 0.98 -13.25
N ARG A 24 -23.83 0.38 -13.22
CA ARG A 24 -23.20 -0.09 -11.97
C ARG A 24 -22.82 1.03 -11.03
N LEU A 25 -22.38 2.17 -11.57
CA LEU A 25 -21.85 3.27 -10.79
C LEU A 25 -22.82 4.44 -10.59
N GLY A 26 -23.98 4.42 -11.24
CA GLY A 26 -24.97 5.49 -11.15
C GLY A 26 -24.49 6.81 -11.75
N VAL A 27 -23.73 6.79 -12.85
CA VAL A 27 -23.12 7.98 -13.46
C VAL A 27 -23.47 8.11 -14.95
N SER A 28 -23.32 9.33 -15.50
CA SER A 28 -23.53 9.58 -16.92
C SER A 28 -22.36 9.07 -17.78
N ARG A 29 -22.64 8.82 -19.07
CA ARG A 29 -21.60 8.45 -20.06
C ARG A 29 -20.50 9.49 -20.16
N THR A 30 -20.85 10.78 -20.08
CA THR A 30 -19.88 11.89 -20.06
C THR A 30 -18.96 11.81 -18.87
N ALA A 31 -19.48 11.46 -17.68
CA ALA A 31 -18.66 11.28 -16.46
C ALA A 31 -17.72 10.08 -16.62
N VAL A 32 -18.19 8.95 -17.14
CA VAL A 32 -17.33 7.80 -17.43
C VAL A 32 -16.19 8.21 -18.36
N TRP A 33 -16.50 8.84 -19.50
CA TRP A 33 -15.49 9.28 -20.46
C TRP A 33 -14.47 10.24 -19.84
N LYS A 34 -14.91 11.21 -19.04
CA LYS A 34 -14.02 12.16 -18.33
C LYS A 34 -13.04 11.43 -17.43
N HIS A 35 -13.51 10.43 -16.66
CA HIS A 35 -12.65 9.67 -15.75
C HIS A 35 -11.71 8.73 -16.50
N ILE A 36 -12.14 8.08 -17.58
CA ILE A 36 -11.27 7.29 -18.46
C ILE A 36 -10.14 8.17 -19.04
N LYS A 37 -10.48 9.39 -19.52
CA LYS A 37 -9.49 10.34 -20.01
C LYS A 37 -8.49 10.73 -18.92
N ALA A 38 -8.95 10.95 -17.69
CA ALA A 38 -8.09 11.28 -16.56
C ALA A 38 -7.15 10.12 -16.20
N LEU A 39 -7.65 8.87 -16.16
CA LEU A 39 -6.82 7.68 -15.91
C LEU A 39 -5.75 7.53 -16.99
N ARG A 40 -6.09 7.73 -18.27
CA ARG A 40 -5.09 7.69 -19.36
C ARG A 40 -4.00 8.74 -19.19
N ALA A 41 -4.36 9.95 -18.74
CA ALA A 41 -3.41 11.03 -18.47
C ALA A 41 -2.48 10.69 -17.28
N GLU A 42 -2.88 9.78 -16.40
CA GLU A 42 -2.12 9.28 -15.26
C GLU A 42 -1.30 8.01 -15.58
N GLY A 43 -1.21 7.63 -16.86
CA GLY A 43 -0.37 6.52 -17.32
C GLY A 43 -1.08 5.17 -17.43
N TYR A 44 -2.40 5.08 -17.20
CA TYR A 44 -3.14 3.85 -17.46
C TYR A 44 -3.36 3.65 -18.97
N GLU A 45 -2.97 2.50 -19.49
CA GLU A 45 -3.32 2.13 -20.86
C GLU A 45 -4.71 1.48 -20.88
N ILE A 46 -5.69 2.24 -21.30
CA ILE A 46 -7.07 1.78 -21.42
C ILE A 46 -7.46 1.78 -22.89
N ASP A 47 -7.68 0.60 -23.45
CA ASP A 47 -8.21 0.48 -24.80
C ASP A 47 -9.69 0.83 -24.85
N SER A 48 -10.17 1.31 -26.00
CA SER A 48 -11.58 1.63 -26.22
C SER A 48 -11.98 1.25 -27.63
N VAL A 49 -12.91 0.31 -27.73
CA VAL A 49 -13.45 -0.20 -28.99
C VAL A 49 -14.91 0.19 -29.12
N THR A 50 -15.29 0.75 -30.27
CA THR A 50 -16.68 1.10 -30.58
C THR A 50 -17.57 -0.14 -30.43
N ASN A 51 -18.70 0.01 -29.74
CA ASN A 51 -19.66 -1.03 -29.41
C ASN A 51 -19.19 -2.14 -28.46
N LYS A 52 -17.92 -2.20 -28.05
CA LYS A 52 -17.44 -3.12 -27.02
C LYS A 52 -17.26 -2.40 -25.66
N GLY A 53 -16.65 -1.23 -25.65
CA GLY A 53 -16.41 -0.46 -24.44
C GLY A 53 -14.93 -0.25 -24.13
N TYR A 54 -14.55 -0.37 -22.86
CA TYR A 54 -13.22 -0.09 -22.32
C TYR A 54 -12.60 -1.35 -21.74
N LYS A 55 -11.29 -1.51 -21.93
CA LYS A 55 -10.47 -2.57 -21.34
C LYS A 55 -9.17 -1.99 -20.82
N LEU A 56 -8.82 -2.34 -19.60
CA LEU A 56 -7.52 -1.99 -19.02
C LEU A 56 -6.45 -2.91 -19.61
N MET A 57 -5.46 -2.33 -20.27
CA MET A 57 -4.36 -3.06 -20.92
C MET A 57 -3.09 -3.06 -20.05
N MET A 58 -2.78 -1.90 -19.45
CA MET A 58 -1.61 -1.73 -18.60
C MET A 58 -1.89 -0.71 -17.49
N GLU A 59 -1.35 -0.98 -16.32
CA GLU A 59 -1.40 -0.11 -15.15
C GLU A 59 -0.01 0.46 -14.90
N PRO A 60 0.10 1.77 -14.55
CA PRO A 60 1.35 2.31 -14.09
C PRO A 60 1.74 1.67 -12.74
N ASP A 61 3.03 1.48 -12.51
CA ASP A 61 3.54 0.98 -11.21
C ASP A 61 3.73 2.16 -10.24
N LEU A 62 2.62 2.75 -9.80
CA LEU A 62 2.57 3.93 -8.95
C LEU A 62 1.58 3.74 -7.79
N LEU A 63 1.91 4.27 -6.62
CA LEU A 63 1.04 4.28 -5.43
C LEU A 63 0.04 5.46 -5.45
N THR A 64 -0.71 5.59 -6.55
CA THR A 64 -1.71 6.66 -6.64
C THR A 64 -2.90 6.39 -5.71
N LYS A 65 -3.60 7.46 -5.32
CA LYS A 65 -4.84 7.33 -4.52
C LYS A 65 -5.87 6.43 -5.19
N GLU A 66 -5.98 6.51 -6.50
CA GLU A 66 -6.91 5.71 -7.29
C GLU A 66 -6.54 4.23 -7.28
N GLU A 67 -5.27 3.95 -7.43
CA GLU A 67 -4.73 2.59 -7.40
C GLU A 67 -5.00 1.93 -6.05
N VAL A 68 -4.53 2.55 -4.97
CA VAL A 68 -4.72 2.05 -3.61
C VAL A 68 -6.20 1.93 -3.27
N ALA A 69 -7.01 2.97 -3.53
CA ALA A 69 -8.45 2.95 -3.23
C ALA A 69 -9.23 1.91 -4.06
N SER A 70 -8.76 1.55 -5.26
CA SER A 70 -9.39 0.51 -6.08
C SER A 70 -9.29 -0.88 -5.46
N CYS A 71 -8.21 -1.12 -4.70
CA CYS A 71 -7.91 -2.39 -4.04
C CYS A 71 -8.39 -2.47 -2.59
N LEU A 72 -8.86 -1.35 -1.99
CA LEU A 72 -9.28 -1.35 -0.59
C LEU A 72 -10.61 -2.08 -0.37
N HIS A 73 -10.57 -3.11 0.47
CA HIS A 73 -11.74 -3.85 0.95
C HIS A 73 -11.98 -3.68 2.46
N THR A 74 -11.19 -2.83 3.11
CA THR A 74 -11.21 -2.57 4.55
C THR A 74 -12.52 -1.91 5.01
N LYS A 75 -12.93 -2.16 6.25
CA LYS A 75 -14.14 -1.53 6.84
C LYS A 75 -13.87 -0.09 7.28
N TRP A 76 -12.70 0.20 7.80
CA TRP A 76 -12.33 1.48 8.41
C TRP A 76 -10.94 1.99 8.00
N LEU A 77 -9.90 1.14 7.93
CA LEU A 77 -8.55 1.55 7.59
C LEU A 77 -8.46 2.05 6.14
N GLY A 78 -7.90 3.24 5.95
CA GLY A 78 -7.69 3.83 4.62
C GLY A 78 -8.94 4.42 3.97
N LYS A 79 -10.07 4.58 4.69
CA LYS A 79 -11.22 5.34 4.17
C LYS A 79 -10.88 6.81 3.99
N ASP A 80 -10.06 7.35 4.89
CA ASP A 80 -9.38 8.63 4.73
C ASP A 80 -7.94 8.34 4.30
N LEU A 81 -7.68 8.46 2.98
CA LEU A 81 -6.44 8.09 2.33
C LEU A 81 -5.77 9.30 1.68
N HIS A 82 -4.53 9.55 2.06
CA HIS A 82 -3.67 10.59 1.55
C HIS A 82 -2.48 9.97 0.82
N CYS A 83 -2.34 10.23 -0.48
CA CYS A 83 -1.25 9.74 -1.30
C CYS A 83 -0.43 10.92 -1.81
N TYR A 84 0.88 10.79 -1.73
CA TYR A 84 1.85 11.81 -2.09
C TYR A 84 2.89 11.20 -3.04
N GLU A 85 3.44 11.99 -3.92
CA GLU A 85 4.57 11.60 -4.76
C GLU A 85 5.86 11.63 -3.93
N THR A 86 6.12 12.74 -3.26
CA THR A 86 7.28 12.93 -2.40
C THR A 86 6.86 13.66 -1.12
N MET A 87 7.42 13.26 0.03
CA MET A 87 7.24 13.95 1.32
C MET A 87 8.42 13.72 2.26
N ASP A 88 8.41 14.41 3.40
CA ASP A 88 9.44 14.24 4.42
C ASP A 88 9.33 12.87 5.11
N SER A 89 8.18 12.55 5.69
CA SER A 89 7.92 11.29 6.38
C SER A 89 6.43 11.03 6.54
N THR A 90 5.98 9.82 6.20
CA THR A 90 4.58 9.41 6.41
C THR A 90 4.17 9.42 7.88
N ASN A 91 5.09 9.10 8.82
CA ASN A 91 4.80 9.21 10.25
C ASN A 91 4.59 10.67 10.68
N LEU A 92 5.41 11.60 10.17
CA LEU A 92 5.23 13.02 10.48
C LEU A 92 3.92 13.55 9.89
N GLU A 93 3.56 13.11 8.70
CA GLU A 93 2.30 13.51 8.07
C GLU A 93 1.08 13.02 8.86
N ILE A 94 1.09 11.75 9.28
CA ILE A 94 0.00 11.23 10.14
C ILE A 94 -0.09 12.00 11.45
N ARG A 95 1.03 12.46 12.03
CA ARG A 95 0.99 13.34 13.21
C ARG A 95 0.31 14.68 12.88
N ARG A 96 0.69 15.34 11.77
CA ARG A 96 0.07 16.60 11.34
C ARG A 96 -1.44 16.44 11.12
N LEU A 97 -1.82 15.34 10.46
CA LEU A 97 -3.24 15.01 10.25
C LEU A 97 -3.97 14.73 11.57
N ALA A 98 -3.35 14.02 12.51
CA ALA A 98 -3.92 13.74 13.82
C ALA A 98 -4.17 15.03 14.63
N GLU A 99 -3.20 15.96 14.61
CA GLU A 99 -3.29 17.27 15.23
C GLU A 99 -4.34 18.17 14.56
N ALA A 100 -4.55 17.98 13.25
CA ALA A 100 -5.64 18.62 12.49
C ALA A 100 -7.01 17.95 12.68
N GLY A 101 -7.12 16.92 13.53
CA GLY A 101 -8.38 16.26 13.86
C GLY A 101 -8.71 15.01 13.05
N ALA A 102 -7.78 14.46 12.28
CA ALA A 102 -8.00 13.23 11.52
C ALA A 102 -8.49 12.08 12.40
N GLY A 103 -9.28 11.18 11.81
CA GLY A 103 -9.95 10.07 12.48
C GLY A 103 -9.08 8.82 12.59
N HIS A 104 -9.53 7.87 13.42
CA HIS A 104 -8.97 6.52 13.48
C HIS A 104 -8.99 5.87 12.09
N GLY A 105 -7.87 5.30 11.64
CA GLY A 105 -7.76 4.64 10.35
C GLY A 105 -7.37 5.53 9.18
N THR A 106 -7.05 6.82 9.40
CA THR A 106 -6.44 7.69 8.39
C THR A 106 -5.09 7.11 7.96
N VAL A 107 -4.80 7.10 6.66
CA VAL A 107 -3.59 6.53 6.05
C VAL A 107 -2.88 7.57 5.21
N ALA A 108 -1.57 7.68 5.34
CA ALA A 108 -0.69 8.41 4.44
C ALA A 108 0.28 7.44 3.76
N ILE A 109 0.42 7.56 2.43
CA ILE A 109 1.32 6.76 1.59
C ILE A 109 2.12 7.72 0.70
N THR A 110 3.37 7.38 0.44
CA THR A 110 4.21 8.13 -0.50
C THR A 110 5.12 7.20 -1.31
N GLU A 111 5.45 7.63 -2.53
CA GLU A 111 6.48 6.99 -3.37
C GLU A 111 7.88 7.23 -2.80
N GLU A 112 8.13 8.44 -2.28
CA GLU A 112 9.45 8.85 -1.81
C GLU A 112 9.38 9.52 -0.44
N GLN A 113 10.29 9.17 0.47
CA GLN A 113 10.52 9.89 1.73
C GLN A 113 11.92 10.52 1.75
N THR A 114 11.97 11.84 1.93
CA THR A 114 13.24 12.58 2.04
C THR A 114 13.84 12.55 3.45
N MET A 115 13.02 12.30 4.47
CA MET A 115 13.41 12.25 5.90
C MET A 115 12.80 11.04 6.62
N GLY A 116 12.75 9.90 5.94
CA GLY A 116 12.22 8.67 6.53
C GLY A 116 12.99 8.24 7.78
N LYS A 117 12.27 7.82 8.82
CA LYS A 117 12.81 7.47 10.13
C LYS A 117 12.59 6.01 10.46
N GLY A 118 13.63 5.40 11.02
CA GLY A 118 13.57 4.11 11.67
C GLY A 118 13.75 4.24 13.18
N ARG A 119 13.75 3.11 13.89
CA ARG A 119 13.98 3.09 15.35
C ARG A 119 15.37 3.60 15.72
N ARG A 120 15.46 4.22 16.90
CA ARG A 120 16.72 4.74 17.49
C ARG A 120 17.42 5.77 16.60
N GLY A 121 16.65 6.60 15.90
CA GLY A 121 17.21 7.69 15.07
C GLY A 121 17.86 7.23 13.75
N ARG A 122 17.73 5.96 13.37
CA ARG A 122 18.20 5.49 12.06
C ARG A 122 17.35 6.11 10.94
N SER A 123 17.95 6.37 9.80
CA SER A 123 17.22 6.75 8.60
C SER A 123 16.55 5.55 7.96
N TRP A 124 15.41 5.79 7.29
CA TRP A 124 14.77 4.85 6.38
C TRP A 124 14.77 5.49 4.99
N LEU A 125 15.45 4.87 4.05
CA LEU A 125 15.45 5.30 2.66
C LEU A 125 14.18 4.76 1.99
N ALA A 126 13.47 5.62 1.27
CA ALA A 126 12.33 5.26 0.45
C ALA A 126 12.45 6.06 -0.85
N GLU A 127 13.05 5.41 -1.85
CA GLU A 127 13.19 5.94 -3.19
C GLU A 127 11.94 5.64 -4.01
N ALA A 128 11.57 6.55 -4.92
CA ALA A 128 10.39 6.39 -5.77
C ALA A 128 10.44 5.07 -6.56
N GLY A 129 9.35 4.32 -6.57
CA GLY A 129 9.22 3.02 -7.22
C GLY A 129 10.00 1.87 -6.58
N ALA A 130 10.78 2.12 -5.51
CA ALA A 130 11.63 1.10 -4.88
C ALA A 130 10.93 0.38 -3.71
N GLY A 131 9.88 0.97 -3.14
CA GLY A 131 9.20 0.38 -2.00
C GLY A 131 7.86 1.01 -1.70
N ILE A 132 7.30 0.62 -0.57
CA ILE A 132 6.06 1.19 -0.02
C ILE A 132 6.42 1.88 1.29
N ALA A 133 6.23 3.18 1.35
CA ALA A 133 6.28 3.94 2.58
C ALA A 133 4.87 4.37 2.98
N MET A 134 4.38 3.86 4.09
CA MET A 134 3.01 4.06 4.54
C MET A 134 2.95 4.24 6.05
N SER A 135 2.05 5.09 6.52
CA SER A 135 1.72 5.20 7.95
C SER A 135 0.22 5.30 8.14
N PHE A 136 -0.26 4.86 9.29
CA PHE A 136 -1.66 4.98 9.66
C PHE A 136 -1.87 5.40 11.11
N LEU A 137 -2.99 6.06 11.33
CA LEU A 137 -3.41 6.63 12.61
C LEU A 137 -4.30 5.67 13.35
N LEU A 138 -3.94 5.36 14.59
CA LEU A 138 -4.79 4.62 15.52
C LEU A 138 -5.15 5.49 16.74
N LYS A 139 -6.39 5.39 17.18
CA LYS A 139 -6.88 5.95 18.45
C LYS A 139 -7.50 4.78 19.26
N PRO A 140 -6.64 3.86 19.78
CA PRO A 140 -7.13 2.69 20.50
C PRO A 140 -7.47 3.05 21.94
N GLN A 141 -8.43 2.32 22.51
CA GLN A 141 -8.71 2.35 23.96
C GLN A 141 -7.95 1.24 24.68
N ILE A 142 -6.62 1.41 24.79
CA ILE A 142 -5.73 0.49 25.48
C ILE A 142 -4.81 1.25 26.42
N GLU A 143 -4.28 0.60 27.41
CA GLU A 143 -3.26 1.18 28.30
C GLU A 143 -1.94 1.41 27.55
N ALA A 144 -1.21 2.49 27.88
CA ALA A 144 0.02 2.89 27.21
C ALA A 144 1.10 1.79 27.21
N GLN A 145 1.17 1.00 28.30
CA GLN A 145 2.12 -0.13 28.42
C GLN A 145 1.86 -1.23 27.37
N ASN A 146 0.65 -1.36 26.84
CA ASN A 146 0.26 -2.36 25.85
C ASN A 146 0.48 -1.88 24.39
N SER A 147 0.88 -0.63 24.20
CA SER A 147 1.06 -0.04 22.86
C SER A 147 2.09 -0.78 21.99
N SER A 148 3.11 -1.37 22.61
CA SER A 148 4.14 -2.15 21.91
C SER A 148 3.58 -3.40 21.20
N MET A 149 2.44 -3.95 21.66
CA MET A 149 1.75 -5.08 21.02
C MET A 149 1.26 -4.72 19.62
N LEU A 150 0.93 -3.45 19.37
CA LEU A 150 0.50 -2.99 18.03
C LEU A 150 1.60 -3.18 16.97
N THR A 151 2.87 -3.07 17.37
CA THR A 151 3.99 -3.37 16.47
C THR A 151 3.98 -4.84 16.02
N LEU A 152 3.69 -5.77 16.95
CA LEU A 152 3.66 -7.20 16.67
C LEU A 152 2.42 -7.58 15.84
N VAL A 153 1.24 -7.03 16.20
CA VAL A 153 0.01 -7.22 15.42
C VAL A 153 0.20 -6.71 13.99
N THR A 154 0.81 -5.55 13.83
CA THR A 154 1.14 -4.99 12.51
C THR A 154 2.13 -5.89 11.77
N ALA A 155 3.16 -6.41 12.45
CA ALA A 155 4.13 -7.31 11.82
C ALA A 155 3.47 -8.60 11.33
N LEU A 156 2.52 -9.15 12.09
CA LEU A 156 1.75 -10.33 11.69
C LEU A 156 0.91 -10.03 10.45
N ALA A 157 0.11 -8.95 10.48
CA ALA A 157 -0.74 -8.57 9.35
C ALA A 157 0.06 -8.30 8.05
N VAL A 158 1.21 -7.63 8.16
CA VAL A 158 2.09 -7.40 7.00
C VAL A 158 2.73 -8.69 6.51
N ASN A 159 3.13 -9.58 7.42
CA ASN A 159 3.69 -10.89 7.06
C ASN A 159 2.67 -11.76 6.30
N GLU A 160 1.42 -11.78 6.74
CA GLU A 160 0.31 -12.47 6.06
C GLU A 160 0.06 -11.85 4.68
N ALA A 161 -0.05 -10.52 4.58
CA ALA A 161 -0.23 -9.82 3.31
C ALA A 161 0.89 -10.11 2.30
N ILE A 162 2.15 -10.15 2.75
CA ILE A 162 3.29 -10.53 1.90
C ILE A 162 3.12 -11.97 1.42
N CYS A 163 2.77 -12.90 2.30
CA CYS A 163 2.58 -14.31 1.94
C CYS A 163 1.43 -14.47 0.92
N GLU A 164 0.29 -13.84 1.15
CA GLU A 164 -0.88 -13.91 0.27
C GLU A 164 -0.64 -13.32 -1.12
N THR A 165 0.08 -12.19 -1.18
CA THR A 165 0.31 -11.48 -2.45
C THR A 165 1.46 -12.05 -3.28
N THR A 166 2.48 -12.62 -2.63
CA THR A 166 3.73 -13.03 -3.30
C THR A 166 4.02 -14.52 -3.20
N GLY A 167 3.34 -15.26 -2.33
CA GLY A 167 3.68 -16.65 -1.99
C GLY A 167 4.97 -16.78 -1.17
N ILE A 168 5.64 -15.68 -0.84
CA ILE A 168 6.92 -15.69 -0.11
C ILE A 168 6.65 -15.87 1.38
N ARG A 169 7.24 -16.91 1.98
CA ARG A 169 7.20 -17.13 3.43
C ARG A 169 8.24 -16.25 4.12
N ALA A 170 7.79 -15.11 4.63
CA ALA A 170 8.63 -14.23 5.44
C ALA A 170 8.60 -14.65 6.93
N LYS A 171 9.53 -14.11 7.72
CA LYS A 171 9.62 -14.33 9.16
C LYS A 171 9.63 -13.00 9.90
N ILE A 172 8.98 -12.97 11.04
CA ILE A 172 9.03 -11.80 11.93
C ILE A 172 10.32 -11.87 12.76
N LYS A 173 11.18 -10.88 12.58
CA LYS A 173 12.34 -10.65 13.44
C LYS A 173 11.97 -9.64 14.50
N TRP A 174 11.70 -10.16 15.70
CA TRP A 174 11.32 -9.34 16.85
C TRP A 174 12.32 -8.18 17.07
N PRO A 175 11.87 -6.98 17.44
CA PRO A 175 10.46 -6.66 17.73
C PRO A 175 9.68 -6.02 16.56
N ASN A 176 10.29 -5.67 15.43
CA ASN A 176 9.69 -4.75 14.47
C ASN A 176 10.12 -4.93 13.01
N ASP A 177 10.79 -6.00 12.69
CA ASP A 177 11.30 -6.24 11.34
C ASP A 177 10.67 -7.51 10.75
N ILE A 178 10.47 -7.52 9.42
CA ILE A 178 10.13 -8.71 8.66
C ILE A 178 11.31 -9.04 7.76
N ILE A 179 11.67 -10.32 7.72
CA ILE A 179 12.85 -10.81 7.00
C ILE A 179 12.50 -11.97 6.07
N VAL A 180 13.22 -12.04 4.94
CA VAL A 180 13.24 -13.19 4.02
C VAL A 180 14.70 -13.56 3.79
N ASN A 181 15.04 -14.85 3.95
CA ASN A 181 16.41 -15.36 3.78
C ASN A 181 17.46 -14.56 4.57
N GLY A 182 17.11 -14.15 5.81
CA GLY A 182 17.99 -13.35 6.68
C GLY A 182 18.08 -11.86 6.35
N LYS A 183 17.47 -11.40 5.26
CA LYS A 183 17.48 -9.99 4.83
C LYS A 183 16.19 -9.30 5.22
N LYS A 184 16.29 -8.05 5.69
CA LYS A 184 15.14 -7.23 6.09
C LYS A 184 14.39 -6.72 4.87
N ILE A 185 13.10 -7.06 4.78
CA ILE A 185 12.21 -6.58 3.73
C ILE A 185 11.20 -5.54 4.23
N CYS A 186 10.90 -5.54 5.54
CA CYS A 186 10.00 -4.54 6.13
C CYS A 186 10.52 -4.09 7.48
N GLY A 187 10.35 -2.80 7.77
CA GLY A 187 10.53 -2.19 9.08
C GLY A 187 9.26 -1.52 9.55
N ILE A 188 8.94 -1.66 10.84
CA ILE A 188 7.78 -1.07 11.48
C ILE A 188 8.24 -0.08 12.54
N LEU A 189 7.70 1.12 12.51
CA LEU A 189 7.96 2.17 13.49
C LEU A 189 6.65 2.63 14.13
N THR A 190 6.43 2.26 15.38
CA THR A 190 5.29 2.71 16.16
C THR A 190 5.70 3.87 17.04
N GLU A 191 4.99 4.99 16.95
CA GLU A 191 5.19 6.19 17.74
C GLU A 191 3.87 6.57 18.42
N MET A 192 3.93 6.97 19.68
CA MET A 192 2.75 7.25 20.51
C MET A 192 2.77 8.70 20.98
N SER A 193 1.62 9.33 20.98
CA SER A 193 1.33 10.61 21.63
C SER A 193 0.52 10.35 22.89
N LEU A 194 0.96 10.91 24.00
CA LEU A 194 0.27 10.85 25.29
C LEU A 194 -0.29 12.21 25.66
N GLN A 195 -1.43 12.21 26.31
CA GLN A 195 -2.03 13.37 26.95
C GLN A 195 -2.56 12.96 28.32
N MET A 196 -2.04 13.55 29.38
CA MET A 196 -2.41 13.22 30.78
C MET A 196 -2.33 11.70 31.07
N ASP A 197 -1.21 11.07 30.65
CA ASP A 197 -0.95 9.63 30.77
C ASP A 197 -1.86 8.70 29.96
N GLU A 198 -2.79 9.23 29.21
CA GLU A 198 -3.64 8.48 28.28
C GLU A 198 -3.11 8.56 26.85
N ILE A 199 -3.39 7.52 26.04
CA ILE A 199 -3.03 7.52 24.63
C ILE A 199 -3.96 8.49 23.88
N ASN A 200 -3.39 9.58 23.40
CA ASN A 200 -4.07 10.48 22.49
C ASN A 200 -4.20 9.84 21.10
N TYR A 201 -3.09 9.36 20.55
CA TYR A 201 -3.07 8.57 19.32
C TYR A 201 -1.76 7.79 19.18
N ILE A 202 -1.78 6.82 18.28
CA ILE A 202 -0.61 6.04 17.87
C ILE A 202 -0.46 6.15 16.36
N VAL A 203 0.77 6.42 15.91
CA VAL A 203 1.19 6.36 14.51
C VAL A 203 1.95 5.06 14.29
N VAL A 204 1.52 4.28 13.31
CA VAL A 204 2.22 3.07 12.91
C VAL A 204 2.74 3.27 11.49
N GLY A 205 4.06 3.36 11.36
CA GLY A 205 4.75 3.49 10.08
C GLY A 205 5.28 2.16 9.59
N LEU A 206 5.17 1.94 8.29
CA LEU A 206 5.65 0.79 7.55
C LEU A 206 6.59 1.26 6.44
N GLY A 207 7.74 0.60 6.32
CA GLY A 207 8.57 0.69 5.14
C GLY A 207 8.79 -0.73 4.60
N ILE A 208 8.33 -0.99 3.36
CA ILE A 208 8.47 -2.29 2.70
C ILE A 208 9.34 -2.11 1.47
N ASN A 209 10.42 -2.88 1.38
CA ASN A 209 11.31 -2.90 0.22
C ASN A 209 10.70 -3.82 -0.84
N VAL A 210 10.39 -3.30 -2.03
CA VAL A 210 9.73 -4.04 -3.11
C VAL A 210 10.66 -4.25 -4.30
N ASN A 211 11.29 -3.18 -4.82
CA ASN A 211 12.10 -3.19 -6.04
C ASN A 211 13.50 -2.58 -5.82
N ILE A 212 14.12 -2.77 -4.67
CA ILE A 212 15.43 -2.15 -4.38
C ILE A 212 16.55 -2.99 -4.99
N ASP A 213 17.23 -2.47 -6.00
CA ASP A 213 18.34 -3.16 -6.70
C ASP A 213 19.72 -2.82 -6.10
N HIS A 214 19.89 -1.66 -5.45
CA HIS A 214 21.16 -1.19 -4.89
C HIS A 214 21.04 -0.67 -3.47
N PHE A 215 21.99 -1.06 -2.60
CA PHE A 215 22.01 -0.65 -1.18
C PHE A 215 23.25 0.17 -0.88
N LEU A 216 23.04 1.37 -0.33
CA LEU A 216 24.11 2.27 0.12
C LEU A 216 24.63 1.95 1.55
N SER A 217 24.09 0.92 2.21
CA SER A 217 24.44 0.57 3.59
C SER A 217 24.47 -0.94 3.82
N PRO A 218 25.37 -1.45 4.70
CA PRO A 218 25.50 -2.88 5.01
C PRO A 218 24.35 -3.49 5.83
N CYS A 219 23.27 -2.76 6.07
CA CYS A 219 22.03 -3.33 6.62
C CYS A 219 21.32 -4.10 5.53
N PHE A 220 21.33 -5.40 5.64
CA PHE A 220 20.78 -6.38 4.69
C PHE A 220 19.29 -6.18 4.42
N TYR A 221 18.96 -5.70 3.23
CA TYR A 221 17.59 -5.61 2.70
C TYR A 221 17.42 -6.63 1.56
N PHE A 222 16.19 -7.02 1.32
CA PHE A 222 15.83 -7.92 0.23
C PHE A 222 14.79 -7.24 -0.66
N CYS A 223 14.89 -7.42 -1.96
CA CYS A 223 13.91 -6.95 -2.92
C CYS A 223 12.74 -7.95 -2.95
N LEU A 224 11.52 -7.49 -2.69
CA LEU A 224 10.29 -8.18 -3.05
C LEU A 224 9.94 -7.73 -4.47
N ILE A 225 10.13 -8.59 -5.45
CA ILE A 225 9.68 -8.30 -6.81
C ILE A 225 8.15 -8.26 -6.78
N ALA A 226 7.57 -7.13 -7.16
CA ALA A 226 6.13 -7.00 -7.25
C ALA A 226 5.53 -8.03 -8.22
N PRO A 227 4.33 -8.59 -7.97
CA PRO A 227 3.70 -9.62 -8.79
C PRO A 227 3.61 -9.29 -10.28
N LYS A 228 3.54 -8.02 -10.65
CA LYS A 228 3.53 -7.57 -12.06
C LYS A 228 4.81 -7.93 -12.84
N ARG A 229 5.96 -8.12 -12.17
CA ARG A 229 7.20 -8.61 -12.81
C ARG A 229 7.35 -10.13 -12.75
N LEU A 230 6.67 -10.80 -11.81
CA LEU A 230 6.67 -12.27 -11.73
C LEU A 230 5.97 -12.94 -12.93
N ALA A 231 5.04 -12.27 -13.60
CA ALA A 231 4.40 -12.79 -14.82
C ALA A 231 5.40 -13.04 -15.96
N LYS A 232 6.58 -12.43 -15.95
CA LYS A 232 7.67 -12.71 -16.92
C LYS A 232 8.58 -13.88 -16.52
N TYR A 233 8.51 -14.37 -15.28
CA TYR A 233 9.33 -15.48 -14.78
C TYR A 233 8.57 -16.79 -14.59
N HIS A 234 7.27 -16.83 -14.93
CA HIS A 234 6.44 -18.03 -14.82
C HIS A 234 6.70 -19.09 -15.90
N ASP A 235 7.58 -18.84 -16.88
CA ASP A 235 7.89 -19.80 -17.94
C ASP A 235 9.09 -20.72 -17.67
N GLU A 236 9.76 -20.61 -16.52
CA GLU A 236 10.85 -21.54 -16.16
C GLU A 236 10.67 -22.14 -14.76
N HIS A 237 10.07 -23.31 -14.72
CA HIS A 237 10.20 -24.40 -13.73
C HIS A 237 10.24 -24.09 -12.22
N VAL A 238 9.07 -23.97 -11.58
CA VAL A 238 8.86 -24.49 -10.22
C VAL A 238 7.45 -25.11 -10.15
N PRO A 239 7.28 -26.40 -9.83
CA PRO A 239 5.96 -26.99 -9.69
C PRO A 239 5.30 -26.45 -8.41
N PHE A 240 4.14 -25.84 -8.57
CA PHE A 240 3.25 -25.46 -7.48
C PHE A 240 2.68 -26.73 -6.83
N SER A 241 3.23 -27.14 -5.70
CA SER A 241 2.55 -28.07 -4.79
C SER A 241 1.72 -27.22 -3.82
N GLY A 242 0.40 -27.25 -3.99
CA GLY A 242 -0.52 -26.62 -3.06
C GLY A 242 -0.32 -27.17 -1.65
N ALA A 243 0.02 -26.29 -0.71
CA ALA A 243 -0.02 -26.56 0.72
C ALA A 243 -0.65 -25.36 1.38
N SER A 244 -1.86 -25.59 1.94
CA SER A 244 -2.58 -24.71 2.83
C SER A 244 -1.68 -24.13 3.92
N CYS A 245 -1.76 -22.82 4.11
CA CYS A 245 -1.18 -22.14 5.27
C CYS A 245 -1.92 -22.62 6.54
N VAL A 246 -1.21 -23.28 7.44
CA VAL A 246 -1.57 -23.48 8.85
C VAL A 246 -0.61 -22.67 9.69
#